data_2592da0a550832c8036d1f228f9e33f3
#
_entry.id   2592da0a550832c8036d1f228f9e33f3
#
_cell.length_a   1.000
_cell.length_b   1.000
_cell.length_c   1.000
_cell.angle_alpha   90.00
_cell.angle_beta   90.00
_cell.angle_gamma   90.00
#
_symmetry.space_group_name_H-M   'P 1'
#
loop_
_entity.id
_entity.type
_entity.pdbx_description
1 polymer ?
#
loop_
_entity_poly.entity_id
_entity_poly.type
_entity_poly.pdbx_seq_one_letter_code
_entity_poly.pdbx_strand_id
1 'polypeptide(L)'
;MLVLGATGATGRLIVNQAVARGYDVTVLVRSAEKARDITGAKLIVGDARDETALRAALKGREAVVSALGTPVSPFREVTLLSTATRALVSAMKAEQVSRLVCITGMGAGDSAGHGGFIADNVIFPLLLKKVYADKDRQEAIVRDSGLDWVLVRPSILNNKPGRGSVRALTDFSGFHGGTIAREDVATFVLDQVRADTWLHRSPLITW
;
A
#
# COMPACT_ATOMS: atom_id res chain seq x y z
N MET A 1 -9.87 11.50 2.98
CA MET A 1 -8.68 10.78 2.48
C MET A 1 -8.95 10.09 1.15
N LEU A 2 -7.92 9.89 0.30
CA LEU A 2 -7.99 9.09 -0.93
C LEU A 2 -7.46 7.67 -0.69
N VAL A 3 -8.15 6.64 -1.20
CA VAL A 3 -7.67 5.25 -1.18
C VAL A 3 -7.51 4.73 -2.61
N LEU A 4 -6.30 4.32 -2.95
CA LEU A 4 -5.98 3.61 -4.19
C LEU A 4 -5.93 2.10 -3.93
N GLY A 5 -6.38 1.29 -4.89
CA GLY A 5 -6.45 -0.17 -4.73
C GLY A 5 -7.63 -0.64 -3.89
N ALA A 6 -8.66 0.18 -3.73
CA ALA A 6 -9.86 -0.08 -2.93
C ALA A 6 -10.62 -1.37 -3.30
N THR A 7 -10.50 -1.86 -4.53
CA THR A 7 -11.16 -3.10 -4.99
C THR A 7 -10.40 -4.37 -4.63
N GLY A 8 -9.16 -4.24 -4.12
CA GLY A 8 -8.36 -5.37 -3.62
C GLY A 8 -8.79 -5.81 -2.21
N ALA A 9 -8.41 -7.04 -1.80
CA ALA A 9 -8.83 -7.60 -0.51
C ALA A 9 -8.43 -6.72 0.69
N THR A 10 -7.20 -6.20 0.72
CA THR A 10 -6.75 -5.28 1.79
C THR A 10 -7.40 -3.90 1.64
N GLY A 11 -7.50 -3.40 0.40
CA GLY A 11 -8.08 -2.07 0.12
C GLY A 11 -9.54 -1.96 0.55
N ARG A 12 -10.35 -3.02 0.37
CA ARG A 12 -11.74 -3.07 0.87
C ARG A 12 -11.81 -2.94 2.37
N LEU A 13 -10.95 -3.65 3.10
CA LEU A 13 -10.91 -3.56 4.56
C LEU A 13 -10.49 -2.16 5.02
N ILE A 14 -9.53 -1.54 4.33
CA ILE A 14 -9.12 -0.15 4.60
C ILE A 14 -10.31 0.80 4.41
N VAL A 15 -11.04 0.70 3.30
CA VAL A 15 -12.20 1.56 3.05
C VAL A 15 -13.28 1.35 4.11
N ASN A 16 -13.65 0.10 4.40
CA ASN A 16 -14.68 -0.21 5.38
C ASN A 16 -14.31 0.31 6.78
N GLN A 17 -13.09 0.08 7.23
CA GLN A 17 -12.62 0.58 8.52
C GLN A 17 -12.50 2.11 8.54
N ALA A 18 -12.07 2.74 7.43
CA ALA A 18 -11.98 4.20 7.35
C ALA A 18 -13.36 4.85 7.45
N VAL A 19 -14.36 4.32 6.73
CA VAL A 19 -15.75 4.78 6.81
C VAL A 19 -16.29 4.59 8.23
N ALA A 20 -16.07 3.43 8.84
CA ALA A 20 -16.50 3.15 10.22
C ALA A 20 -15.83 4.10 11.24
N ARG A 21 -14.63 4.58 10.98
CA ARG A 21 -13.91 5.59 11.80
C ARG A 21 -14.32 7.04 11.49
N GLY A 22 -15.30 7.26 10.60
CA GLY A 22 -15.81 8.59 10.25
C GLY A 22 -14.92 9.40 9.29
N TYR A 23 -14.00 8.74 8.56
CA TYR A 23 -13.25 9.43 7.52
C TYR A 23 -14.14 9.75 6.30
N ASP A 24 -13.97 10.94 5.71
CA ASP A 24 -14.46 11.23 4.36
C ASP A 24 -13.56 10.53 3.33
N VAL A 25 -14.03 9.41 2.79
CA VAL A 25 -13.26 8.52 1.93
C VAL A 25 -13.62 8.77 0.46
N THR A 26 -12.60 8.98 -0.36
CA THR A 26 -12.68 8.91 -1.82
C THR A 26 -11.90 7.70 -2.31
N VAL A 27 -12.42 6.97 -3.29
CA VAL A 27 -11.72 5.85 -3.93
C VAL A 27 -11.56 6.13 -5.42
N LEU A 28 -10.35 5.90 -5.94
CA LEU A 28 -10.09 5.91 -7.40
C LEU A 28 -10.01 4.47 -7.89
N VAL A 29 -10.90 4.11 -8.80
CA VAL A 29 -11.02 2.75 -9.32
C VAL A 29 -11.10 2.73 -10.84
N ARG A 30 -10.58 1.69 -11.48
CA ARG A 30 -10.63 1.53 -12.94
C ARG A 30 -12.01 1.09 -13.46
N SER A 31 -12.84 0.50 -12.61
CA SER A 31 -14.16 -0.04 -12.95
C SER A 31 -15.12 0.19 -11.80
N ALA A 32 -16.21 0.92 -12.08
CA ALA A 32 -17.29 1.13 -11.11
C ALA A 32 -17.98 -0.21 -10.74
N GLU A 33 -18.10 -1.14 -11.68
CA GLU A 33 -18.68 -2.45 -11.46
C GLU A 33 -17.92 -3.23 -10.36
N LYS A 34 -16.58 -3.21 -10.41
CA LYS A 34 -15.74 -3.89 -9.39
C LYS A 34 -15.77 -3.21 -8.01
N ALA A 35 -16.32 -2.02 -7.94
CA ALA A 35 -16.45 -1.24 -6.72
C ALA A 35 -17.91 -1.12 -6.24
N ARG A 36 -18.86 -1.82 -6.87
CA ARG A 36 -20.31 -1.72 -6.58
C ARG A 36 -20.71 -2.04 -5.13
N ASP A 37 -19.87 -2.80 -4.44
CA ASP A 37 -20.05 -3.19 -3.03
C ASP A 37 -19.31 -2.26 -2.04
N ILE A 38 -18.59 -1.25 -2.55
CA ILE A 38 -17.98 -0.21 -1.71
C ILE A 38 -19.05 0.82 -1.39
N THR A 39 -19.41 0.90 -0.11
CA THR A 39 -20.40 1.86 0.40
C THR A 39 -19.75 2.89 1.32
N GLY A 40 -20.38 4.05 1.49
CA GLY A 40 -19.91 5.11 2.37
C GLY A 40 -18.68 5.88 1.86
N ALA A 41 -18.23 5.62 0.63
CA ALA A 41 -17.11 6.32 -0.01
C ALA A 41 -17.52 6.97 -1.33
N LYS A 42 -16.92 8.12 -1.65
CA LYS A 42 -17.07 8.76 -2.96
C LYS A 42 -16.27 7.98 -4.00
N LEU A 43 -16.95 7.52 -5.05
CA LEU A 43 -16.32 6.80 -6.15
C LEU A 43 -15.92 7.74 -7.28
N ILE A 44 -14.67 7.62 -7.72
CA ILE A 44 -14.15 8.26 -8.94
C ILE A 44 -13.61 7.15 -9.85
N VAL A 45 -14.02 7.15 -11.12
CA VAL A 45 -13.51 6.21 -12.12
C VAL A 45 -12.32 6.82 -12.84
N GLY A 46 -11.19 6.12 -12.81
CA GLY A 46 -9.94 6.57 -13.43
C GLY A 46 -8.80 5.57 -13.23
N ASP A 47 -7.72 5.78 -13.94
CA ASP A 47 -6.49 4.98 -13.78
C ASP A 47 -5.54 5.68 -12.82
N ALA A 48 -4.97 4.93 -11.88
CA ALA A 48 -3.98 5.45 -10.93
C ALA A 48 -2.65 5.87 -11.59
N ARG A 49 -2.47 5.63 -12.89
CA ARG A 49 -1.33 6.11 -13.69
C ARG A 49 -1.64 7.44 -14.39
N ASP A 50 -2.89 7.88 -14.35
CA ASP A 50 -3.33 9.17 -14.93
C ASP A 50 -3.30 10.25 -13.85
N GLU A 51 -2.36 11.18 -13.99
CA GLU A 51 -2.19 12.30 -13.06
C GLU A 51 -3.45 13.18 -13.00
N THR A 52 -4.16 13.39 -14.11
CA THR A 52 -5.38 14.19 -14.14
C THR A 52 -6.48 13.55 -13.29
N ALA A 53 -6.67 12.23 -13.43
CA ALA A 53 -7.63 11.49 -12.61
C ALA A 53 -7.26 11.50 -11.13
N LEU A 54 -5.96 11.38 -10.81
CA LEU A 54 -5.46 11.46 -9.45
C LEU A 54 -5.68 12.85 -8.84
N ARG A 55 -5.38 13.93 -9.56
CA ARG A 55 -5.63 15.30 -9.10
C ARG A 55 -7.11 15.55 -8.82
N ALA A 56 -7.99 15.08 -9.70
CA ALA A 56 -9.44 15.17 -9.47
C ALA A 56 -9.88 14.44 -8.19
N ALA A 57 -9.26 13.27 -7.91
CA ALA A 57 -9.55 12.46 -6.73
C ALA A 57 -8.94 13.04 -5.42
N LEU A 58 -7.88 13.83 -5.53
CA LEU A 58 -7.18 14.44 -4.40
C LEU A 58 -7.81 15.73 -3.91
N LYS A 59 -8.67 16.39 -4.71
CA LYS A 59 -9.30 17.67 -4.33
C LYS A 59 -10.00 17.60 -2.98
N GLY A 60 -9.52 18.42 -2.03
CA GLY A 60 -10.04 18.47 -0.66
C GLY A 60 -9.70 17.24 0.19
N ARG A 61 -8.67 16.48 -0.20
CA ARG A 61 -8.16 15.35 0.60
C ARG A 61 -6.91 15.76 1.36
N GLU A 62 -6.74 15.24 2.57
CA GLU A 62 -5.60 15.55 3.45
C GLU A 62 -4.55 14.44 3.44
N ALA A 63 -4.92 13.23 3.02
CA ALA A 63 -4.04 12.07 3.05
C ALA A 63 -4.39 11.06 1.95
N VAL A 64 -3.40 10.25 1.59
CA VAL A 64 -3.54 9.13 0.65
C VAL A 64 -3.11 7.83 1.30
N VAL A 65 -3.91 6.78 1.09
CA VAL A 65 -3.52 5.39 1.32
C VAL A 65 -3.42 4.67 -0.01
N SER A 66 -2.23 4.19 -0.35
CA SER A 66 -1.99 3.37 -1.53
C SER A 66 -1.89 1.89 -1.16
N ALA A 67 -2.95 1.14 -1.47
CA ALA A 67 -3.01 -0.32 -1.36
C ALA A 67 -3.00 -0.98 -2.75
N LEU A 68 -2.30 -0.36 -3.71
CA LEU A 68 -2.16 -0.90 -5.05
C LEU A 68 -1.38 -2.22 -5.03
N GLY A 69 -1.89 -3.20 -5.74
CA GLY A 69 -1.25 -4.48 -5.98
C GLY A 69 -1.16 -4.78 -7.48
N THR A 70 -0.33 -5.75 -7.81
CA THR A 70 -0.20 -6.28 -9.16
C THR A 70 -0.29 -7.81 -9.13
N PRO A 71 -0.86 -8.44 -10.18
CA PRO A 71 -0.77 -9.88 -10.32
C PRO A 71 0.68 -10.34 -10.41
N VAL A 72 0.91 -11.60 -10.02
CA VAL A 72 2.20 -12.26 -10.24
C VAL A 72 2.47 -12.32 -11.74
N SER A 73 3.65 -11.89 -12.16
CA SER A 73 4.05 -11.85 -13.56
C SER A 73 5.52 -12.30 -13.69
N PRO A 74 5.78 -13.60 -13.79
CA PRO A 74 7.16 -14.10 -13.83
C PRO A 74 7.89 -13.75 -15.13
N PHE A 75 7.15 -13.60 -16.25
CA PHE A 75 7.75 -13.42 -17.58
C PHE A 75 7.72 -11.99 -18.11
N ARG A 76 6.74 -11.18 -17.70
CA ARG A 76 6.58 -9.80 -18.19
C ARG A 76 7.15 -8.81 -17.18
N GLU A 77 7.72 -7.74 -17.69
CA GLU A 77 8.10 -6.60 -16.84
C GLU A 77 6.87 -6.03 -16.14
N VAL A 78 7.04 -5.69 -14.87
CA VAL A 78 6.01 -5.05 -14.05
C VAL A 78 6.46 -3.62 -13.77
N THR A 79 5.63 -2.65 -14.14
CA THR A 79 5.89 -1.21 -13.95
C THR A 79 4.68 -0.48 -13.37
N LEU A 80 3.61 -1.22 -13.07
CA LEU A 80 2.34 -0.63 -12.62
C LEU A 80 2.52 0.19 -11.35
N LEU A 81 3.22 -0.37 -10.35
CA LEU A 81 3.33 0.26 -9.03
C LEU A 81 4.21 1.51 -9.09
N SER A 82 5.37 1.42 -9.72
CA SER A 82 6.29 2.55 -9.88
C SER A 82 5.70 3.66 -10.74
N THR A 83 5.02 3.33 -11.86
CA THR A 83 4.37 4.32 -12.72
C THR A 83 3.23 5.03 -12.01
N ALA A 84 2.34 4.27 -11.34
CA ALA A 84 1.23 4.85 -10.58
C ALA A 84 1.73 5.72 -9.41
N THR A 85 2.80 5.29 -8.74
CA THR A 85 3.38 6.06 -7.62
C THR A 85 4.01 7.36 -8.10
N ARG A 86 4.68 7.38 -9.27
CA ARG A 86 5.23 8.61 -9.84
C ARG A 86 4.12 9.61 -10.17
N ALA A 87 3.05 9.16 -10.82
CA ALA A 87 1.90 10.00 -11.11
C ALA A 87 1.22 10.50 -9.82
N LEU A 88 1.10 9.63 -8.81
CA LEU A 88 0.54 9.98 -7.50
C LEU A 88 1.36 11.06 -6.80
N VAL A 89 2.68 10.91 -6.71
CA VAL A 89 3.56 11.89 -6.07
C VAL A 89 3.46 13.25 -6.76
N SER A 90 3.44 13.28 -8.12
CA SER A 90 3.23 14.50 -8.89
C SER A 90 1.88 15.15 -8.54
N ALA A 91 0.81 14.38 -8.58
CA ALA A 91 -0.53 14.86 -8.27
C ALA A 91 -0.68 15.35 -6.82
N MET A 92 -0.09 14.65 -5.83
CA MET A 92 -0.10 15.04 -4.42
C MET A 92 0.59 16.38 -4.20
N LYS A 93 1.75 16.59 -4.84
CA LYS A 93 2.47 17.88 -4.78
C LYS A 93 1.65 19.00 -5.38
N ALA A 94 1.03 18.77 -6.54
CA ALA A 94 0.20 19.77 -7.21
C ALA A 94 -1.05 20.16 -6.40
N GLU A 95 -1.64 19.22 -5.66
CA GLU A 95 -2.82 19.44 -4.82
C GLU A 95 -2.47 19.72 -3.34
N GLN A 96 -1.16 19.89 -3.02
CA GLN A 96 -0.66 20.20 -1.67
C GLN A 96 -1.07 19.17 -0.60
N VAL A 97 -1.14 17.89 -0.97
CA VAL A 97 -1.41 16.77 -0.07
C VAL A 97 -0.09 16.11 0.29
N SER A 98 0.31 16.15 1.56
CA SER A 98 1.62 15.64 1.99
C SER A 98 1.59 14.20 2.51
N ARG A 99 0.55 13.80 3.24
CA ARG A 99 0.52 12.49 3.93
C ARG A 99 0.26 11.32 2.98
N LEU A 100 1.24 10.40 2.89
CA LEU A 100 1.16 9.18 2.08
C LEU A 100 1.45 7.94 2.93
N VAL A 101 0.49 7.02 3.05
CA VAL A 101 0.72 5.68 3.58
C VAL A 101 0.66 4.69 2.43
N CYS A 102 1.79 4.05 2.12
CA CYS A 102 1.92 3.16 0.96
C CYS A 102 2.23 1.73 1.41
N ILE A 103 1.38 0.78 0.99
CA ILE A 103 1.61 -0.65 1.25
C ILE A 103 2.51 -1.22 0.16
N THR A 104 3.61 -1.83 0.56
CA THR A 104 4.53 -2.53 -0.34
C THR A 104 4.56 -4.04 -0.02
N GLY A 105 5.44 -4.51 0.83
CA GLY A 105 5.48 -5.89 1.30
C GLY A 105 6.87 -6.30 1.77
N MET A 106 6.90 -7.27 2.66
CA MET A 106 8.13 -7.93 3.08
C MET A 106 8.86 -8.49 1.85
N GLY A 107 10.17 -8.26 1.77
CA GLY A 107 11.00 -8.58 0.60
C GLY A 107 11.28 -7.39 -0.30
N ALA A 108 10.66 -6.23 -0.09
CA ALA A 108 11.00 -4.98 -0.76
C ALA A 108 12.12 -4.25 -0.01
N GLY A 109 13.01 -3.58 -0.76
CA GLY A 109 14.12 -2.81 -0.23
C GLY A 109 15.02 -3.62 0.70
N ASP A 110 15.36 -3.06 1.86
CA ASP A 110 16.20 -3.66 2.88
C ASP A 110 15.56 -4.82 3.66
N SER A 111 14.27 -5.11 3.45
CA SER A 111 13.61 -6.31 3.98
C SER A 111 13.78 -7.56 3.10
N ALA A 112 14.54 -7.49 2.01
CA ALA A 112 14.89 -8.65 1.18
C ALA A 112 15.71 -9.68 1.99
N GLY A 113 15.47 -10.99 1.75
CA GLY A 113 16.16 -12.06 2.46
C GLY A 113 15.59 -12.40 3.85
N HIS A 114 14.47 -11.82 4.24
CA HIS A 114 13.82 -12.08 5.51
C HIS A 114 12.47 -12.82 5.39
N GLY A 115 12.14 -13.33 4.20
CA GLY A 115 10.91 -14.07 3.92
C GLY A 115 10.91 -15.52 4.41
N GLY A 116 12.08 -16.02 4.82
CA GLY A 116 12.33 -17.42 5.16
C GLY A 116 12.83 -18.23 3.96
N PHE A 117 13.44 -19.40 4.25
CA PHE A 117 14.21 -20.16 3.28
C PHE A 117 13.48 -20.44 1.96
N ILE A 118 12.24 -20.90 1.99
CA ILE A 118 11.47 -21.22 0.77
C ILE A 118 11.08 -19.95 0.01
N ALA A 119 10.65 -18.90 0.73
CA ALA A 119 10.28 -17.64 0.10
C ALA A 119 11.47 -16.99 -0.60
N ASP A 120 12.60 -16.87 0.08
CA ASP A 120 13.77 -16.14 -0.41
C ASP A 120 14.52 -16.89 -1.52
N ASN A 121 14.57 -18.24 -1.47
CA ASN A 121 15.35 -19.03 -2.42
C ASN A 121 14.53 -19.61 -3.59
N VAL A 122 13.20 -19.68 -3.46
CA VAL A 122 12.34 -20.30 -4.48
C VAL A 122 11.28 -19.34 -4.99
N ILE A 123 10.43 -18.81 -4.11
CA ILE A 123 9.25 -18.04 -4.53
C ILE A 123 9.65 -16.67 -5.11
N PHE A 124 10.47 -15.92 -4.38
CA PHE A 124 10.88 -14.58 -4.83
C PHE A 124 11.68 -14.63 -6.14
N PRO A 125 12.74 -15.44 -6.28
CA PRO A 125 13.52 -15.45 -7.50
C PRO A 125 12.76 -15.95 -8.73
N LEU A 126 11.90 -16.96 -8.57
CA LEU A 126 11.23 -17.61 -9.69
C LEU A 126 9.91 -16.92 -10.09
N LEU A 127 9.13 -16.46 -9.13
CA LEU A 127 7.76 -15.97 -9.37
C LEU A 127 7.61 -14.47 -9.16
N LEU A 128 8.29 -13.91 -8.19
CA LEU A 128 8.04 -12.54 -7.72
C LEU A 128 9.14 -11.54 -8.07
N LYS A 129 10.25 -11.97 -8.67
CA LYS A 129 11.41 -11.11 -8.96
C LYS A 129 11.02 -9.79 -9.65
N LYS A 130 10.18 -9.85 -10.70
CA LYS A 130 9.76 -8.67 -11.45
C LYS A 130 8.78 -7.77 -10.70
N VAL A 131 7.93 -8.37 -9.86
CA VAL A 131 7.01 -7.64 -8.98
C VAL A 131 7.80 -6.89 -7.92
N TYR A 132 8.79 -7.53 -7.31
CA TYR A 132 9.60 -6.92 -6.26
C TYR A 132 10.56 -5.86 -6.82
N ALA A 133 11.11 -6.06 -8.01
CA ALA A 133 11.86 -5.00 -8.70
C ALA A 133 11.00 -3.73 -8.94
N ASP A 134 9.70 -3.89 -9.20
CA ASP A 134 8.79 -2.74 -9.30
C ASP A 134 8.46 -2.12 -7.93
N LYS A 135 8.33 -2.94 -6.89
CA LYS A 135 8.17 -2.45 -5.51
C LYS A 135 9.40 -1.67 -5.02
N ASP A 136 10.60 -2.11 -5.37
CA ASP A 136 11.83 -1.39 -5.03
C ASP A 136 11.87 -0.02 -5.71
N ARG A 137 11.50 0.04 -7.00
CA ARG A 137 11.33 1.33 -7.71
C ARG A 137 10.23 2.19 -7.07
N GLN A 138 9.13 1.57 -6.66
CA GLN A 138 8.03 2.26 -5.96
C GLN A 138 8.53 2.88 -4.67
N GLU A 139 9.23 2.13 -3.83
CA GLU A 139 9.76 2.62 -2.55
C GLU A 139 10.79 3.75 -2.75
N ALA A 140 11.67 3.64 -3.74
CA ALA A 140 12.62 4.70 -4.07
C ALA A 140 11.89 6.01 -4.42
N ILE A 141 10.86 5.95 -5.29
CA ILE A 141 10.06 7.12 -5.66
C ILE A 141 9.38 7.75 -4.43
N VAL A 142 8.85 6.94 -3.51
CA VAL A 142 8.22 7.43 -2.28
C VAL A 142 9.25 8.09 -1.36
N ARG A 143 10.42 7.47 -1.14
CA ARG A 143 11.49 8.03 -0.30
C ARG A 143 12.01 9.36 -0.83
N ASP A 144 12.17 9.49 -2.14
CA ASP A 144 12.68 10.70 -2.79
C ASP A 144 11.59 11.76 -3.01
N SER A 145 10.35 11.48 -2.62
CA SER A 145 9.21 12.35 -2.91
C SER A 145 9.20 13.67 -2.14
N GLY A 146 9.80 13.74 -0.95
CA GLY A 146 9.66 14.86 -0.03
C GLY A 146 8.27 14.96 0.62
N LEU A 147 7.43 13.93 0.50
CA LEU A 147 6.15 13.82 1.17
C LEU A 147 6.31 13.29 2.61
N ASP A 148 5.27 13.42 3.41
CA ASP A 148 5.14 12.82 4.74
C ASP A 148 4.72 11.34 4.60
N TRP A 149 5.67 10.49 4.26
CA TRP A 149 5.39 9.11 3.87
C TRP A 149 5.62 8.09 4.98
N VAL A 150 4.84 6.99 4.92
CA VAL A 150 5.08 5.72 5.62
C VAL A 150 4.99 4.58 4.61
N LEU A 151 6.04 3.74 4.51
CA LEU A 151 6.05 2.52 3.69
C LEU A 151 5.74 1.32 4.57
N VAL A 152 4.56 0.76 4.42
CA VAL A 152 4.13 -0.40 5.23
C VAL A 152 4.46 -1.69 4.48
N ARG A 153 5.24 -2.57 5.10
CA ARG A 153 5.69 -3.86 4.55
C ARG A 153 5.06 -5.03 5.28
N PRO A 154 3.84 -5.44 4.95
CA PRO A 154 3.25 -6.61 5.57
C PRO A 154 4.07 -7.89 5.28
N SER A 155 4.18 -8.77 6.28
CA SER A 155 4.57 -10.17 6.10
C SER A 155 3.51 -10.92 5.27
N ILE A 156 3.55 -12.24 5.21
CA ILE A 156 2.62 -13.04 4.38
C ILE A 156 1.17 -12.77 4.83
N LEU A 157 0.38 -12.24 3.89
CA LEU A 157 -1.01 -11.85 4.13
C LEU A 157 -1.94 -13.06 4.21
N ASN A 158 -2.83 -13.08 5.19
CA ASN A 158 -3.90 -14.06 5.30
C ASN A 158 -5.27 -13.38 5.51
N ASN A 159 -6.36 -14.18 5.45
CA ASN A 159 -7.73 -13.73 5.64
C ASN A 159 -8.32 -14.19 6.99
N LYS A 160 -7.49 -14.57 7.95
CA LYS A 160 -7.96 -14.88 9.30
C LYS A 160 -8.46 -13.60 9.97
N PRO A 161 -9.29 -13.70 11.01
CA PRO A 161 -9.62 -12.56 11.85
C PRO A 161 -8.38 -11.86 12.37
N GLY A 162 -8.41 -10.55 12.48
CA GLY A 162 -7.35 -9.76 13.09
C GLY A 162 -7.16 -10.13 14.56
N ARG A 163 -5.93 -9.96 15.05
CA ARG A 163 -5.59 -10.19 16.47
C ARG A 163 -5.58 -8.90 17.30
N GLY A 164 -5.72 -7.76 16.63
CA GLY A 164 -5.64 -6.45 17.28
C GLY A 164 -4.25 -6.09 17.80
N SER A 165 -3.24 -6.91 17.52
CA SER A 165 -1.85 -6.65 17.89
C SER A 165 -0.92 -6.84 16.70
N VAL A 166 -0.08 -5.84 16.44
CA VAL A 166 0.88 -5.83 15.33
C VAL A 166 2.26 -5.54 15.87
N ARG A 167 3.23 -6.40 15.52
CA ARG A 167 4.65 -6.08 15.68
C ARG A 167 5.09 -5.30 14.45
N ALA A 168 5.70 -4.14 14.67
CA ALA A 168 6.28 -3.32 13.62
C ALA A 168 7.79 -3.21 13.83
N LEU A 169 8.58 -3.58 12.83
CA LEU A 169 10.03 -3.75 12.92
C LEU A 169 10.71 -2.91 11.85
N THR A 170 11.81 -2.24 12.20
CA THR A 170 12.78 -1.63 11.27
C THR A 170 14.14 -2.29 11.36
N ASP A 171 14.39 -3.04 12.44
CA ASP A 171 15.50 -3.97 12.56
C ASP A 171 14.98 -5.39 12.33
N PHE A 172 15.54 -6.07 11.35
CA PHE A 172 15.13 -7.41 10.93
C PHE A 172 16.07 -8.50 11.47
N SER A 173 16.97 -8.17 12.39
CA SER A 173 17.89 -9.12 13.03
C SER A 173 17.10 -10.26 13.66
N GLY A 174 17.39 -11.49 13.25
CA GLY A 174 16.70 -12.70 13.74
C GLY A 174 15.25 -12.84 13.29
N PHE A 175 14.75 -11.98 12.40
CA PHE A 175 13.41 -12.12 11.83
C PHE A 175 13.44 -12.97 10.54
N HIS A 176 12.64 -14.01 10.50
CA HIS A 176 12.48 -14.87 9.34
C HIS A 176 11.01 -15.24 9.14
N GLY A 177 10.41 -14.78 8.05
CA GLY A 177 9.03 -15.10 7.72
C GLY A 177 7.99 -14.33 8.54
N GLY A 178 6.85 -14.97 8.80
CA GLY A 178 5.73 -14.37 9.53
C GLY A 178 4.48 -14.21 8.68
N THR A 179 3.35 -14.08 9.36
CA THR A 179 2.03 -13.86 8.72
C THR A 179 1.28 -12.75 9.45
N ILE A 180 0.37 -12.10 8.73
CA ILE A 180 -0.50 -11.07 9.30
C ILE A 180 -1.86 -11.09 8.61
N ALA A 181 -2.94 -10.84 9.35
CA ALA A 181 -4.26 -10.66 8.76
C ALA A 181 -4.34 -9.34 7.99
N ARG A 182 -5.04 -9.35 6.85
CA ARG A 182 -5.34 -8.10 6.12
C ARG A 182 -6.12 -7.10 6.95
N GLU A 183 -6.91 -7.58 7.90
CA GLU A 183 -7.65 -6.74 8.85
C GLU A 183 -6.73 -5.92 9.74
N ASP A 184 -5.70 -6.55 10.32
CA ASP A 184 -4.69 -5.85 11.14
C ASP A 184 -3.82 -4.92 10.29
N VAL A 185 -3.51 -5.29 9.04
CA VAL A 185 -2.84 -4.38 8.10
C VAL A 185 -3.67 -3.13 7.84
N ALA A 186 -4.98 -3.29 7.63
CA ALA A 186 -5.88 -2.16 7.40
C ALA A 186 -5.93 -1.23 8.63
N THR A 187 -6.03 -1.81 9.82
CA THR A 187 -5.98 -1.07 11.09
C THR A 187 -4.68 -0.29 11.23
N PHE A 188 -3.54 -0.96 11.10
CA PHE A 188 -2.22 -0.33 11.20
C PHE A 188 -2.04 0.82 10.20
N VAL A 189 -2.41 0.61 8.94
CA VAL A 189 -2.31 1.61 7.87
C VAL A 189 -3.15 2.85 8.18
N LEU A 190 -4.37 2.68 8.67
CA LEU A 190 -5.25 3.79 9.04
C LEU A 190 -4.72 4.58 10.24
N ASP A 191 -4.08 3.91 11.19
CA ASP A 191 -3.46 4.58 12.32
C ASP A 191 -2.32 5.50 11.86
N GLN A 192 -1.57 5.13 10.78
CA GLN A 192 -0.49 5.95 10.22
C GLN A 192 -1.00 7.18 9.43
N VAL A 193 -2.29 7.28 9.13
CA VAL A 193 -2.83 8.46 8.43
C VAL A 193 -2.63 9.74 9.23
N ARG A 194 -2.62 9.65 10.55
CA ARG A 194 -2.47 10.80 11.47
C ARG A 194 -1.29 10.69 12.43
N ALA A 195 -0.76 9.48 12.64
CA ALA A 195 0.36 9.26 13.55
C ALA A 195 1.71 9.54 12.88
N ASP A 196 2.65 10.10 13.63
CA ASP A 196 4.01 10.39 13.16
C ASP A 196 5.04 9.34 13.60
N THR A 197 4.63 8.32 14.35
CA THR A 197 5.51 7.28 14.90
C THR A 197 6.38 6.61 13.84
N TRP A 198 5.83 6.41 12.63
CA TRP A 198 6.52 5.77 11.53
C TRP A 198 6.80 6.71 10.34
N LEU A 199 6.73 8.02 10.58
CA LEU A 199 7.01 9.01 9.55
C LEU A 199 8.43 8.81 8.99
N HIS A 200 8.56 8.78 7.65
CA HIS A 200 9.78 8.53 6.91
C HIS A 200 10.45 7.18 7.28
N ARG A 201 9.65 6.18 7.64
CA ARG A 201 10.11 4.83 7.95
C ARG A 201 9.36 3.77 7.14
N SER A 202 10.01 2.60 7.04
CA SER A 202 9.50 1.45 6.28
C SER A 202 9.30 0.23 7.20
N PRO A 203 8.36 0.28 8.17
CA PRO A 203 8.17 -0.83 9.08
C PRO A 203 7.69 -2.09 8.37
N LEU A 204 8.35 -3.22 8.65
CA LEU A 204 7.82 -4.55 8.42
C LEU A 204 6.81 -4.86 9.51
N ILE A 205 5.59 -5.24 9.12
CA ILE A 205 4.53 -5.55 10.06
C ILE A 205 4.14 -7.03 10.01
N THR A 206 4.00 -7.63 11.19
CA THR A 206 3.68 -9.05 11.37
C THR A 206 2.95 -9.28 12.69
N TRP A 207 2.48 -10.50 12.91
CA TRP A 207 2.06 -10.99 14.23
C TRP A 207 3.23 -11.42 15.08
#